data_0704fc2d883baac4666237a58ae71267
#
_entry.id   0704fc2d883baac4666237a58ae71267
#
_cell.length_a   1.000
_cell.length_b   1.000
_cell.length_c   1.000
_cell.angle_alpha   90.00
_cell.angle_beta   90.00
_cell.angle_gamma   90.00
#
_symmetry.space_group_name_H-M   'P 1'
#
loop_
_entity.id
_entity.type
_entity.pdbx_description
1 polymer ?
#
loop_
_entity_poly.entity_id
_entity_poly.type
_entity_poly.pdbx_seq_one_letter_code
_entity_poly.pdbx_strand_id
1 'polypeptide(L)'
;MNTLLCAAKEAEKLPEPVRVTVAASPPSGHLFEQMSNLNLHPVHVYGMTETYGPITKGYHMPAWDSLPGKEKYQKMARQGHGFMTSLPARVIKTDVGDDTIVDVQRNGLELGEIVFVGNICAKGYYKDPVATQKLFAGGVLHSGDLAVWHPDGAIQILDRAKDIIISGEIAPYPLL
;
A
#
# COMPACT_ATOMS: atom_id res chain seq x y z
N MET A 1 8.08 -4.90 -15.54
CA MET A 1 9.47 -5.38 -15.75
C MET A 1 9.81 -6.56 -14.83
N ASN A 2 9.65 -6.46 -13.51
CA ASN A 2 10.02 -7.54 -12.57
C ASN A 2 9.29 -8.88 -12.87
N THR A 3 8.02 -8.86 -13.24
CA THR A 3 7.26 -10.06 -13.61
C THR A 3 7.89 -10.79 -14.80
N LEU A 4 8.31 -10.06 -15.83
CA LEU A 4 8.94 -10.64 -17.02
C LEU A 4 10.31 -11.23 -16.69
N LEU A 5 11.11 -10.54 -15.87
CA LEU A 5 12.41 -11.02 -15.46
C LEU A 5 12.33 -12.30 -14.60
N CYS A 6 11.40 -12.32 -13.63
CA CYS A 6 11.22 -13.49 -12.77
C CYS A 6 10.59 -14.69 -13.48
N ALA A 7 9.88 -14.49 -14.59
CA ALA A 7 9.27 -15.52 -15.41
C ALA A 7 10.14 -15.95 -16.60
N ALA A 8 11.31 -15.35 -16.80
CA ALA A 8 12.21 -15.72 -17.88
C ALA A 8 12.73 -17.15 -17.67
N LYS A 9 12.82 -17.93 -18.77
CA LYS A 9 13.34 -19.31 -18.71
C LYS A 9 14.78 -19.40 -18.26
N GLU A 10 15.54 -18.32 -18.47
CA GLU A 10 16.94 -18.15 -18.12
C GLU A 10 17.13 -17.63 -16.68
N ALA A 11 16.03 -17.36 -15.96
CA ALA A 11 16.11 -16.88 -14.59
C ALA A 11 16.59 -18.00 -13.67
N GLU A 12 17.75 -17.80 -13.08
CA GLU A 12 18.38 -18.74 -12.15
C GLU A 12 18.30 -18.22 -10.72
N LYS A 13 18.16 -19.15 -9.77
CA LYS A 13 18.18 -18.83 -8.35
C LYS A 13 19.55 -18.29 -7.94
N LEU A 14 19.55 -17.13 -7.29
CA LEU A 14 20.77 -16.53 -6.77
C LEU A 14 21.40 -17.42 -5.67
N PRO A 15 22.73 -17.51 -5.61
CA PRO A 15 23.40 -18.31 -4.59
C PRO A 15 23.19 -17.75 -3.18
N GLU A 16 23.13 -16.43 -3.06
CA GLU A 16 22.90 -15.72 -1.81
C GLU A 16 21.58 -14.93 -1.84
N PRO A 17 20.91 -14.79 -0.69
CA PRO A 17 19.67 -14.04 -0.61
C PRO A 17 19.92 -12.53 -0.83
N VAL A 18 19.12 -11.92 -1.72
CA VAL A 18 19.18 -10.49 -2.00
C VAL A 18 17.87 -9.84 -1.59
N ARG A 19 17.93 -8.81 -0.73
CA ARG A 19 16.76 -8.03 -0.38
C ARG A 19 16.44 -7.02 -1.48
N VAL A 20 15.21 -7.03 -1.96
CA VAL A 20 14.73 -6.14 -3.04
C VAL A 20 13.60 -5.27 -2.54
N THR A 21 13.77 -3.96 -2.57
CA THR A 21 12.70 -3.02 -2.28
C THR A 21 11.82 -2.85 -3.52
N VAL A 22 10.53 -3.11 -3.36
CA VAL A 22 9.51 -2.97 -4.41
C VAL A 22 8.62 -1.79 -4.07
N ALA A 23 8.42 -0.89 -5.02
CA ALA A 23 7.66 0.35 -4.86
C ALA A 23 6.88 0.69 -6.15
N ALA A 24 6.15 1.79 -6.12
CA ALA A 24 5.35 2.40 -7.17
C ALA A 24 4.00 1.71 -7.40
N SER A 25 3.94 0.62 -8.16
CA SER A 25 2.68 -0.10 -8.38
C SER A 25 2.51 -1.21 -7.34
N PRO A 26 1.29 -1.48 -6.85
CA PRO A 26 1.03 -2.58 -5.95
C PRO A 26 1.47 -3.91 -6.58
N PRO A 27 2.36 -4.67 -5.94
CA PRO A 27 2.78 -5.97 -6.44
C PRO A 27 1.71 -7.03 -6.19
N SER A 28 1.65 -8.05 -7.03
CA SER A 28 0.86 -9.24 -6.73
C SER A 28 1.61 -10.20 -5.79
N GLY A 29 0.87 -10.99 -5.00
CA GLY A 29 1.46 -12.06 -4.20
C GLY A 29 2.23 -13.07 -5.07
N HIS A 30 1.73 -13.36 -6.28
CA HIS A 30 2.42 -14.22 -7.23
C HIS A 30 3.81 -13.69 -7.64
N LEU A 31 3.94 -12.38 -7.88
CA LEU A 31 5.26 -11.79 -8.15
C LEU A 31 6.22 -12.00 -6.96
N PHE A 32 5.74 -11.82 -5.74
CA PHE A 32 6.55 -12.00 -4.53
C PHE A 32 6.98 -13.46 -4.34
N GLU A 33 6.11 -14.41 -4.69
CA GLU A 33 6.45 -15.83 -4.73
C GLU A 33 7.55 -16.13 -5.76
N GLN A 34 7.40 -15.65 -6.99
CA GLN A 34 8.42 -15.82 -8.04
C GLN A 34 9.76 -15.21 -7.64
N MET A 35 9.77 -14.00 -7.08
CA MET A 35 10.99 -13.37 -6.57
C MET A 35 11.65 -14.23 -5.49
N SER A 36 10.86 -14.73 -4.53
CA SER A 36 11.36 -15.56 -3.43
C SER A 36 11.96 -16.87 -3.93
N ASN A 37 11.40 -17.48 -4.97
CA ASN A 37 11.94 -18.68 -5.60
C ASN A 37 13.32 -18.45 -6.23
N LEU A 38 13.59 -17.23 -6.64
CA LEU A 38 14.91 -16.80 -7.16
C LEU A 38 15.86 -16.30 -6.08
N ASN A 39 15.55 -16.50 -4.80
CA ASN A 39 16.30 -16.00 -3.65
C ASN A 39 16.32 -14.45 -3.55
N LEU A 40 15.34 -13.79 -4.17
CA LEU A 40 15.07 -12.37 -4.02
C LEU A 40 14.05 -12.18 -2.90
N HIS A 41 14.40 -11.45 -1.86
CA HIS A 41 13.53 -11.20 -0.71
C HIS A 41 12.82 -9.85 -0.86
N PRO A 42 11.58 -9.82 -1.39
CA PRO A 42 10.88 -8.57 -1.65
C PRO A 42 10.44 -7.91 -0.35
N VAL A 43 10.60 -6.59 -0.30
CA VAL A 43 10.06 -5.72 0.75
C VAL A 43 9.25 -4.63 0.05
N HIS A 44 7.93 -4.63 0.27
CA HIS A 44 7.09 -3.61 -0.29
C HIS A 44 7.19 -2.32 0.52
N VAL A 45 7.32 -1.19 -0.16
CA VAL A 45 7.23 0.14 0.44
C VAL A 45 6.27 0.98 -0.39
N TYR A 46 5.53 1.85 0.29
CA TYR A 46 4.62 2.79 -0.34
C TYR A 46 4.85 4.20 0.18
N GLY A 47 4.70 5.14 -0.71
CA GLY A 47 4.74 6.58 -0.48
C GLY A 47 4.55 7.33 -1.78
N MET A 48 4.54 8.63 -1.68
CA MET A 48 4.31 9.54 -2.79
C MET A 48 5.25 10.73 -2.69
N THR A 49 5.26 11.59 -3.69
CA THR A 49 6.09 12.81 -3.67
C THR A 49 5.75 13.69 -2.47
N GLU A 50 4.48 13.77 -2.14
CA GLU A 50 3.94 14.56 -1.03
C GLU A 50 4.31 14.01 0.36
N THR A 51 4.83 12.78 0.45
CA THR A 51 5.35 12.17 1.69
C THR A 51 6.88 12.05 1.69
N TYR A 52 7.57 12.74 0.76
CA TYR A 52 9.03 12.70 0.61
C TYR A 52 9.58 11.28 0.38
N GLY A 53 8.79 10.40 -0.23
CA GLY A 53 9.12 9.01 -0.49
C GLY A 53 8.35 8.03 0.38
N PRO A 54 8.90 6.85 0.67
CA PRO A 54 8.20 5.82 1.41
C PRO A 54 7.76 6.26 2.80
N ILE A 55 6.51 5.98 3.15
CA ILE A 55 5.90 6.27 4.46
C ILE A 55 5.35 5.00 5.12
N THR A 56 5.12 3.94 4.34
CA THR A 56 4.79 2.61 4.86
C THR A 56 5.76 1.55 4.34
N LYS A 57 5.81 0.42 5.06
CA LYS A 57 6.65 -0.72 4.72
C LYS A 57 5.95 -2.03 5.09
N GLY A 58 6.00 -2.99 4.18
CA GLY A 58 5.65 -4.37 4.45
C GLY A 58 6.72 -5.04 5.33
N TYR A 59 6.36 -5.37 6.55
CA TYR A 59 7.22 -6.13 7.45
C TYR A 59 6.89 -7.61 7.32
N HIS A 60 7.89 -8.45 7.09
CA HIS A 60 7.72 -9.89 7.19
C HIS A 60 7.51 -10.29 8.65
N MET A 61 6.43 -11.02 8.90
CA MET A 61 6.13 -11.57 10.22
C MET A 61 6.52 -13.07 10.24
N PRO A 62 7.37 -13.51 11.19
CA PRO A 62 7.79 -14.91 11.25
C PRO A 62 6.62 -15.91 11.29
N ALA A 63 5.49 -15.52 11.88
CA ALA A 63 4.27 -16.33 11.89
C ALA A 63 3.73 -16.65 10.50
N TRP A 64 4.08 -15.87 9.48
CA TRP A 64 3.63 -16.12 8.11
C TRP A 64 4.41 -17.26 7.43
N ASP A 65 5.53 -17.70 7.99
CA ASP A 65 6.34 -18.79 7.41
C ASP A 65 5.62 -20.14 7.48
N SER A 66 4.65 -20.28 8.38
CA SER A 66 3.80 -21.47 8.50
C SER A 66 2.55 -21.44 7.61
N LEU A 67 2.25 -20.30 6.96
CA LEU A 67 1.09 -20.16 6.10
C LEU A 67 1.30 -20.84 4.73
N PRO A 68 0.21 -21.26 4.06
CA PRO A 68 0.26 -21.64 2.66
C PRO A 68 0.92 -20.52 1.82
N GLY A 69 1.74 -20.89 0.82
CA GLY A 69 2.51 -19.92 0.04
C GLY A 69 1.66 -18.79 -0.52
N LYS A 70 0.51 -19.09 -1.11
CA LYS A 70 -0.43 -18.08 -1.65
C LYS A 70 -0.80 -17.04 -0.59
N GLU A 71 -1.18 -17.47 0.60
CA GLU A 71 -1.59 -16.57 1.69
C GLU A 71 -0.42 -15.75 2.22
N LYS A 72 0.74 -16.38 2.44
CA LYS A 72 1.97 -15.73 2.86
C LYS A 72 2.32 -14.58 1.93
N TYR A 73 2.40 -14.85 0.62
CA TYR A 73 2.83 -13.84 -0.35
C TYR A 73 1.78 -12.76 -0.58
N GLN A 74 0.49 -13.05 -0.44
CA GLN A 74 -0.56 -12.03 -0.43
C GLN A 74 -0.39 -11.05 0.74
N LYS A 75 -0.09 -11.55 1.94
CA LYS A 75 0.19 -10.69 3.11
C LYS A 75 1.46 -9.85 2.90
N MET A 76 2.51 -10.44 2.35
CA MET A 76 3.78 -9.75 2.07
C MET A 76 3.63 -8.65 1.00
N ALA A 77 2.69 -8.80 0.07
CA ALA A 77 2.44 -7.83 -1.00
C ALA A 77 1.65 -6.59 -0.54
N ARG A 78 1.11 -6.58 0.69
CA ARG A 78 0.44 -5.40 1.24
C ARG A 78 1.43 -4.25 1.46
N GLN A 79 0.93 -3.01 1.52
CA GLN A 79 1.74 -1.83 1.83
C GLN A 79 2.24 -1.81 3.28
N GLY A 80 1.63 -2.65 4.12
CA GLY A 80 2.09 -2.90 5.47
C GLY A 80 1.74 -1.79 6.46
N HIS A 81 2.73 -1.34 7.21
CA HIS A 81 2.55 -0.42 8.34
C HIS A 81 3.39 0.84 8.15
N GLY A 82 2.99 1.93 8.81
CA GLY A 82 3.83 3.12 8.93
C GLY A 82 5.18 2.78 9.57
N PHE A 83 6.20 3.58 9.29
CA PHE A 83 7.49 3.45 9.96
C PHE A 83 7.35 3.73 11.47
N MET A 84 8.17 3.06 12.28
CA MET A 84 8.19 3.26 13.74
C MET A 84 8.51 4.70 14.15
N THR A 85 9.13 5.46 13.26
CA THR A 85 9.53 6.87 13.46
C THR A 85 8.53 7.86 12.86
N SER A 86 7.46 7.39 12.23
CA SER A 86 6.40 8.23 11.67
C SER A 86 5.15 8.18 12.53
N LEU A 87 4.28 9.17 12.36
CA LEU A 87 2.93 9.06 12.88
C LEU A 87 2.18 7.96 12.13
N PRO A 88 1.19 7.31 12.77
CA PRO A 88 0.45 6.22 12.15
C PRO A 88 -0.25 6.67 10.86
N ALA A 89 -0.09 5.90 9.78
CA ALA A 89 -0.97 5.99 8.63
C ALA A 89 -2.37 5.54 9.03
N ARG A 90 -3.40 6.18 8.48
CA ARG A 90 -4.81 5.86 8.76
C ARG A 90 -5.55 5.58 7.45
N VAL A 91 -6.61 4.80 7.54
CA VAL A 91 -7.57 4.65 6.43
C VAL A 91 -8.89 5.22 6.90
N ILE A 92 -9.38 6.25 6.21
CA ILE A 92 -10.56 7.00 6.61
C ILE A 92 -11.72 6.77 5.63
N LYS A 93 -12.94 6.96 6.14
CA LYS A 93 -14.16 6.88 5.33
C LYS A 93 -14.20 8.02 4.31
N THR A 94 -14.67 7.72 3.10
CA THR A 94 -14.79 8.69 2.00
C THR A 94 -16.22 9.22 1.80
N ASP A 95 -17.18 8.66 2.53
CA ASP A 95 -18.61 9.02 2.47
C ASP A 95 -19.04 10.03 3.54
N VAL A 96 -18.08 10.54 4.31
CA VAL A 96 -18.27 11.62 5.30
C VAL A 96 -17.74 12.94 4.73
N GLY A 97 -18.20 14.07 5.26
CA GLY A 97 -17.76 15.39 4.76
C GLY A 97 -16.21 15.54 4.81
N ASP A 98 -15.65 16.29 3.87
CA ASP A 98 -14.21 16.45 3.63
C ASP A 98 -13.40 16.87 4.88
N ASP A 99 -14.01 17.57 5.83
CA ASP A 99 -13.38 17.99 7.08
C ASP A 99 -13.57 16.98 8.23
N THR A 100 -14.22 15.84 7.96
CA THR A 100 -14.56 14.85 8.99
C THR A 100 -13.67 13.63 8.85
N ILE A 101 -12.81 13.39 9.84
CA ILE A 101 -11.85 12.28 9.81
C ILE A 101 -12.35 11.13 10.69
N VAL A 102 -12.93 10.12 10.06
CA VAL A 102 -13.43 8.88 10.69
C VAL A 102 -12.70 7.67 10.11
N ASP A 103 -12.09 6.88 10.97
CA ASP A 103 -11.42 5.64 10.53
C ASP A 103 -12.43 4.60 10.04
N VAL A 104 -12.03 3.83 9.03
CA VAL A 104 -12.71 2.59 8.65
C VAL A 104 -12.48 1.50 9.70
N GLN A 105 -13.32 0.47 9.67
CA GLN A 105 -13.09 -0.71 10.51
C GLN A 105 -11.84 -1.49 10.05
N ARG A 106 -11.09 -2.00 11.01
CA ARG A 106 -9.91 -2.85 10.72
C ARG A 106 -10.33 -4.30 10.46
N ASN A 107 -11.16 -4.50 9.44
CA ASN A 107 -11.68 -5.80 9.05
C ASN A 107 -11.15 -6.31 7.69
N GLY A 108 -10.35 -5.48 6.99
CA GLY A 108 -9.83 -5.78 5.67
C GLY A 108 -10.87 -5.73 4.55
N LEU A 109 -12.06 -5.18 4.82
CA LEU A 109 -13.20 -5.16 3.88
C LEU A 109 -13.72 -3.74 3.65
N GLU A 110 -13.82 -2.92 4.71
CA GLU A 110 -14.33 -1.55 4.59
C GLU A 110 -13.33 -0.70 3.82
N LEU A 111 -13.80 -0.16 2.69
CA LEU A 111 -13.00 0.67 1.81
C LEU A 111 -12.92 2.10 2.35
N GLY A 112 -11.75 2.68 2.27
CA GLY A 112 -11.52 4.08 2.61
C GLY A 112 -10.30 4.64 1.89
N GLU A 113 -9.92 5.87 2.21
CA GLU A 113 -8.73 6.53 1.68
C GLU A 113 -7.59 6.45 2.70
N ILE A 114 -6.38 6.09 2.23
CA ILE A 114 -5.20 6.18 3.10
C ILE A 114 -4.76 7.63 3.23
N VAL A 115 -4.58 8.08 4.48
CA VAL A 115 -4.18 9.45 4.80
C VAL A 115 -2.99 9.47 5.76
N PHE A 116 -2.28 10.59 5.77
CA PHE A 116 -1.06 10.75 6.54
C PHE A 116 -1.03 12.06 7.31
N VAL A 117 -0.24 12.06 8.37
CA VAL A 117 0.16 13.26 9.13
C VAL A 117 1.63 13.16 9.46
N GLY A 118 2.28 14.29 9.67
CA GLY A 118 3.65 14.31 10.16
C GLY A 118 4.56 15.26 9.39
N ASN A 119 5.77 15.41 9.89
CA ASN A 119 6.77 16.35 9.40
C ASN A 119 7.40 15.95 8.04
N ILE A 120 7.19 14.71 7.59
CA ILE A 120 7.63 14.25 6.27
C ILE A 120 6.60 14.54 5.17
N CYS A 121 5.39 14.98 5.55
CA CYS A 121 4.39 15.43 4.59
C CYS A 121 4.79 16.79 4.00
N ALA A 122 4.48 16.99 2.71
CA ALA A 122 4.70 18.25 2.03
C ALA A 122 4.00 19.40 2.78
N LYS A 123 4.50 20.62 2.60
CA LYS A 123 3.81 21.82 3.12
C LYS A 123 2.68 22.30 2.21
N GLY A 124 2.69 21.86 0.96
CA GLY A 124 1.72 22.23 -0.04
C GLY A 124 2.31 22.26 -1.45
N TYR A 125 1.47 22.55 -2.43
CA TYR A 125 1.87 22.75 -3.81
C TYR A 125 2.34 24.18 -4.07
N TYR A 126 3.43 24.33 -4.82
CA TYR A 126 4.01 25.64 -5.11
C TYR A 126 3.02 26.53 -5.89
N LYS A 127 2.71 27.70 -5.35
CA LYS A 127 1.77 28.69 -5.94
C LYS A 127 0.35 28.13 -6.24
N ASP A 128 -0.05 27.05 -5.59
CA ASP A 128 -1.39 26.48 -5.74
C ASP A 128 -2.05 26.27 -4.34
N PRO A 129 -2.60 27.35 -3.76
CA PRO A 129 -3.25 27.26 -2.46
C PRO A 129 -4.54 26.43 -2.50
N VAL A 130 -5.24 26.38 -3.63
CA VAL A 130 -6.49 25.63 -3.77
C VAL A 130 -6.22 24.13 -3.71
N ALA A 131 -5.27 23.64 -4.52
CA ALA A 131 -4.86 22.24 -4.45
C ALA A 131 -4.25 21.88 -3.10
N THR A 132 -3.49 22.82 -2.47
CA THR A 132 -2.94 22.62 -1.13
C THR A 132 -4.03 22.46 -0.08
N GLN A 133 -5.06 23.30 -0.08
CA GLN A 133 -6.17 23.21 0.85
C GLN A 133 -6.91 21.87 0.71
N LYS A 134 -7.12 21.43 -0.53
CA LYS A 134 -7.74 20.14 -0.81
C LYS A 134 -6.86 18.97 -0.34
N LEU A 135 -5.54 19.06 -0.55
CA LEU A 135 -4.58 18.03 -0.11
C LEU A 135 -4.64 17.82 1.42
N PHE A 136 -4.92 18.87 2.20
CA PHE A 136 -4.91 18.84 3.66
C PHE A 136 -6.28 19.07 4.30
N ALA A 137 -7.37 18.71 3.60
CA ALA A 137 -8.71 18.76 4.17
C ALA A 137 -8.77 17.97 5.50
N GLY A 138 -9.50 18.48 6.50
CA GLY A 138 -9.58 17.87 7.82
C GLY A 138 -8.23 17.76 8.57
N GLY A 139 -7.17 18.43 8.11
CA GLY A 139 -5.85 18.44 8.77
C GLY A 139 -4.99 17.19 8.53
N VAL A 140 -5.32 16.37 7.57
CA VAL A 140 -4.54 15.18 7.15
C VAL A 140 -4.16 15.30 5.68
N LEU A 141 -3.04 14.69 5.27
CA LEU A 141 -2.66 14.60 3.87
C LEU A 141 -3.47 13.48 3.20
N HIS A 142 -4.29 13.85 2.22
CA HIS A 142 -5.06 12.94 1.39
C HIS A 142 -4.20 12.37 0.26
N SER A 143 -4.10 11.05 0.18
CA SER A 143 -3.30 10.39 -0.87
C SER A 143 -4.02 10.28 -2.21
N GLY A 144 -5.35 10.21 -2.18
CA GLY A 144 -6.18 9.82 -3.32
C GLY A 144 -6.12 8.32 -3.63
N ASP A 145 -5.53 7.50 -2.77
CA ASP A 145 -5.43 6.06 -2.95
C ASP A 145 -6.41 5.33 -2.02
N LEU A 146 -7.22 4.42 -2.59
CA LEU A 146 -8.20 3.64 -1.86
C LEU A 146 -7.56 2.39 -1.25
N ALA A 147 -7.89 2.15 -0.01
CA ALA A 147 -7.29 1.12 0.80
C ALA A 147 -8.30 0.44 1.74
N VAL A 148 -7.91 -0.73 2.23
CA VAL A 148 -8.55 -1.40 3.36
C VAL A 148 -7.55 -1.54 4.50
N TRP A 149 -8.07 -1.57 5.74
CA TRP A 149 -7.28 -1.75 6.94
C TRP A 149 -7.51 -3.13 7.53
N HIS A 150 -6.47 -3.93 7.59
CA HIS A 150 -6.57 -5.30 8.10
C HIS A 150 -6.54 -5.38 9.64
N PRO A 151 -7.06 -6.46 10.24
CA PRO A 151 -7.06 -6.65 11.70
C PRO A 151 -5.67 -6.66 12.33
N ASP A 152 -4.65 -7.08 11.57
CA ASP A 152 -3.24 -7.08 11.98
C ASP A 152 -2.59 -5.68 11.90
N GLY A 153 -3.35 -4.66 11.52
CA GLY A 153 -2.90 -3.28 11.38
C GLY A 153 -2.25 -2.97 10.03
N ALA A 154 -2.05 -3.97 9.16
CA ALA A 154 -1.52 -3.73 7.83
C ALA A 154 -2.54 -3.01 6.94
N ILE A 155 -2.05 -2.08 6.13
CA ILE A 155 -2.85 -1.39 5.12
C ILE A 155 -2.59 -2.06 3.76
N GLN A 156 -3.65 -2.21 2.98
CA GLN A 156 -3.59 -2.69 1.61
C GLN A 156 -4.27 -1.69 0.68
N ILE A 157 -3.49 -1.11 -0.23
CA ILE A 157 -4.01 -0.25 -1.30
C ILE A 157 -4.59 -1.16 -2.38
N LEU A 158 -5.77 -0.81 -2.84
CA LEU A 158 -6.49 -1.55 -3.88
C LEU A 158 -6.40 -0.84 -5.22
N ASP A 159 -6.64 0.48 -5.25
CA ASP A 159 -6.61 1.28 -6.48
C ASP A 159 -6.53 2.78 -6.16
N ARG A 160 -6.42 3.61 -7.20
CA ARG A 160 -6.59 5.05 -7.08
C ARG A 160 -8.06 5.44 -7.16
N ALA A 161 -8.49 6.37 -6.33
CA ALA A 161 -9.87 6.85 -6.33
C ALA A 161 -10.33 7.40 -7.70
N LYS A 162 -9.39 7.94 -8.49
CA LYS A 162 -9.64 8.50 -9.82
C LYS A 162 -9.69 7.45 -10.94
N ASP A 163 -9.16 6.27 -10.71
CA ASP A 163 -8.98 5.23 -11.73
C ASP A 163 -10.03 4.12 -11.61
N ILE A 164 -10.96 4.23 -10.64
CA ILE A 164 -12.06 3.27 -10.49
C ILE A 164 -13.06 3.42 -11.64
N ILE A 165 -13.12 2.41 -12.47
CA ILE A 165 -14.21 2.23 -13.43
C ILE A 165 -15.38 1.57 -12.69
N ILE A 166 -16.42 2.34 -12.36
CA ILE A 166 -17.67 1.78 -11.81
C ILE A 166 -18.42 1.14 -12.97
N SER A 167 -18.27 -0.17 -13.16
CA SER A 167 -19.04 -0.96 -14.11
C SER A 167 -20.09 -1.78 -13.34
N GLY A 168 -21.31 -1.23 -13.21
CA GLY A 168 -22.47 -1.92 -12.64
C GLY A 168 -22.45 -2.05 -11.10
N GLU A 169 -23.60 -2.49 -10.54
CA GLU A 169 -23.81 -2.76 -9.10
C GLU A 169 -23.01 -4.01 -8.63
N ILE A 170 -21.71 -3.96 -8.65
CA ILE A 170 -20.91 -5.02 -8.05
C ILE A 170 -20.05 -4.36 -6.97
N ALA A 171 -20.31 -4.76 -5.72
CA ALA A 171 -19.43 -4.43 -4.60
C ALA A 171 -17.97 -4.77 -4.98
N PRO A 172 -16.98 -3.97 -4.58
CA PRO A 172 -15.60 -4.23 -4.91
C PRO A 172 -15.17 -5.55 -4.28
N TYR A 173 -15.14 -6.60 -5.08
CA TYR A 173 -14.50 -7.85 -4.67
C TYR A 173 -12.99 -7.65 -4.74
N PRO A 174 -12.25 -8.05 -3.72
CA PRO A 174 -10.80 -8.12 -3.84
C PRO A 174 -10.48 -9.09 -4.99
N LEU A 175 -9.71 -8.61 -5.97
CA LEU A 175 -9.14 -9.48 -6.98
C LEU A 175 -8.33 -10.56 -6.27
N LEU A 176 -8.83 -11.79 -6.36
CA LEU A 176 -8.21 -13.00 -5.81
C LEU A 176 -6.90 -13.34 -6.54
#